data_72a7851034b3c25084b6dff983d89d07
#
_entry.id   72a7851034b3c25084b6dff983d89d07
#
_cell.length_a   1.000
_cell.length_b   1.000
_cell.length_c   1.000
_cell.angle_alpha   90.00
_cell.angle_beta   90.00
_cell.angle_gamma   90.00
#
_symmetry.space_group_name_H-M   'P 1'
#
loop_
_entity.id
_entity.type
_entity.pdbx_description
1 polymer ?
#
loop_
_entity_poly.entity_id
_entity_poly.type
_entity_poly.pdbx_seq_one_letter_code
_entity_poly.pdbx_strand_id
1 'polypeptide(L)'
;MAKVIGIDLGTTNSAMAVMESGEPEIIENAEGRRTTPSVVAFNAKTDERFVGELARRQAITNPENTVYSAKRFIGRRFDDSSVKADIKNVSFKLGELDGGDA
;
A
#
# COMPACT_ATOMS: atom_id res chain seq x y z
N MET A 1 -13.07 -5.82 -26.89
CA MET A 1 -12.47 -6.90 -26.07
C MET A 1 -12.05 -6.37 -24.73
N ALA A 2 -12.34 -7.12 -23.68
CA ALA A 2 -11.89 -6.78 -22.36
C ALA A 2 -10.37 -7.02 -22.22
N LYS A 3 -9.65 -6.07 -21.67
CA LYS A 3 -8.24 -6.24 -21.34
C LYS A 3 -8.11 -6.75 -19.91
N VAL A 4 -7.14 -7.63 -19.70
CA VAL A 4 -6.82 -8.15 -18.38
C VAL A 4 -5.54 -7.49 -17.92
N ILE A 5 -5.58 -6.96 -16.68
CA ILE A 5 -4.42 -6.34 -16.06
C ILE A 5 -3.96 -7.24 -14.92
N GLY A 6 -2.67 -7.55 -14.91
CA GLY A 6 -2.03 -8.23 -13.79
C GLY A 6 -1.45 -7.21 -12.81
N ILE A 7 -1.65 -7.43 -11.53
CA ILE A 7 -1.10 -6.56 -10.49
C ILE A 7 -0.27 -7.40 -9.53
N ASP A 8 1.00 -7.01 -9.38
CA ASP A 8 1.88 -7.54 -8.33
C ASP A 8 1.84 -6.56 -7.17
N LEU A 9 1.02 -6.88 -6.17
CA LEU A 9 0.86 -6.05 -4.99
C LEU A 9 1.89 -6.44 -3.95
N GLY A 10 3.07 -5.85 -4.05
CA GLY A 10 4.17 -6.13 -3.13
C GLY A 10 4.06 -5.38 -1.81
N THR A 11 4.78 -5.84 -0.81
CA THR A 11 4.81 -5.20 0.51
C THR A 11 5.37 -3.78 0.44
N THR A 12 6.41 -3.58 -0.35
CA THR A 12 7.10 -2.30 -0.49
C THR A 12 6.73 -1.58 -1.78
N ASN A 13 6.68 -2.30 -2.88
CA ASN A 13 6.37 -1.74 -4.21
C ASN A 13 5.37 -2.62 -4.93
N SER A 14 4.54 -1.99 -5.73
CA SER A 14 3.57 -2.65 -6.60
C SER A 14 3.90 -2.41 -8.05
N ALA A 15 3.50 -3.33 -8.91
CA ALA A 15 3.66 -3.19 -10.36
C ALA A 15 2.41 -3.71 -11.05
N MET A 16 2.16 -3.20 -12.24
CA MET A 16 1.03 -3.65 -13.05
C MET A 16 1.47 -3.88 -14.48
N ALA A 17 0.85 -4.84 -15.14
CA ALA A 17 1.18 -5.22 -16.49
C ALA A 17 -0.08 -5.56 -17.29
N VAL A 18 0.01 -5.41 -18.59
CA VAL A 18 -1.03 -5.78 -19.53
C VAL A 18 -0.43 -6.67 -20.60
N MET A 19 -1.22 -7.57 -21.15
CA MET A 19 -0.79 -8.40 -22.29
C MET A 19 -0.93 -7.61 -23.58
N GLU A 20 0.18 -7.40 -24.26
CA GLU A 20 0.21 -6.78 -25.58
C GLU A 20 0.88 -7.73 -26.57
N SER A 21 0.20 -8.05 -27.66
CA SER A 21 0.74 -8.92 -28.73
C SER A 21 1.33 -10.24 -28.22
N GLY A 22 0.70 -10.84 -27.21
CA GLY A 22 1.14 -12.11 -26.62
C GLY A 22 2.26 -12.00 -25.60
N GLU A 23 2.70 -10.79 -25.25
CA GLU A 23 3.74 -10.56 -24.26
C GLU A 23 3.27 -9.62 -23.17
N PRO A 24 3.69 -9.84 -21.91
CA PRO A 24 3.37 -8.91 -20.83
C PRO A 24 4.20 -7.64 -20.96
N GLU A 25 3.55 -6.50 -20.77
CA GLU A 25 4.23 -5.21 -20.73
C GLU A 25 3.86 -4.49 -19.44
N ILE A 26 4.87 -3.95 -18.78
CA ILE A 26 4.68 -3.16 -17.54
C ILE A 26 4.03 -1.83 -17.92
N ILE A 27 2.99 -1.48 -17.16
CA ILE A 27 2.30 -0.20 -17.31
C ILE A 27 2.98 0.83 -16.41
N GLU A 28 3.36 1.97 -16.97
CA GLU A 28 3.89 3.07 -16.20
C GLU A 28 2.77 3.77 -15.41
N ASN A 29 3.09 4.22 -14.22
CA ASN A 29 2.16 4.99 -13.39
C ASN A 29 2.10 6.45 -13.84
N ALA A 30 1.32 7.27 -13.14
CA ALA A 30 1.12 8.69 -13.49
C ALA A 30 2.43 9.50 -13.47
N GLU A 31 3.43 9.04 -12.70
CA GLU A 31 4.74 9.67 -12.60
C GLU A 31 5.74 9.12 -13.61
N GLY A 32 5.32 8.25 -14.53
CA GLY A 32 6.18 7.64 -15.53
C GLY A 32 7.10 6.55 -15.02
N ARG A 33 6.78 5.95 -13.88
CA ARG A 33 7.58 4.88 -13.28
C ARG A 33 6.93 3.53 -13.45
N ARG A 34 7.74 2.49 -13.51
CA ARG A 34 7.28 1.10 -13.68
C ARG A 34 6.83 0.45 -12.39
N THR A 35 7.25 0.99 -11.26
CA THR A 35 6.81 0.54 -9.94
C THR A 35 6.18 1.68 -9.18
N THR A 36 5.22 1.33 -8.32
CA THR A 36 4.52 2.29 -7.47
C THR A 36 4.77 1.89 -6.02
N PRO A 37 5.27 2.78 -5.17
CA PRO A 37 5.38 2.46 -3.75
C PRO A 37 4.04 2.02 -3.18
N SER A 38 4.05 0.94 -2.40
CA SER A 38 2.84 0.42 -1.75
C SER A 38 2.51 1.25 -0.50
N VAL A 39 2.21 2.53 -0.73
CA VAL A 39 1.95 3.53 0.30
C VAL A 39 0.68 4.26 -0.06
N VAL A 40 -0.20 4.44 0.92
CA VAL A 40 -1.46 5.17 0.77
C VAL A 40 -1.55 6.16 1.91
N ALA A 41 -2.01 7.36 1.62
CA ALA A 41 -2.20 8.38 2.64
C ALA A 41 -3.49 9.15 2.40
N PHE A 42 -3.98 9.79 3.45
CA PHE A 42 -5.09 10.70 3.26
C PHE A 42 -4.92 11.93 4.14
N ASN A 43 -5.45 13.05 3.69
CA ASN A 43 -5.43 14.30 4.42
C ASN A 43 -6.79 14.50 5.10
N ALA A 44 -6.80 14.45 6.43
CA ALA A 44 -8.03 14.55 7.20
C ALA A 44 -8.73 15.91 7.07
N LYS A 45 -7.98 16.96 6.73
CA LYS A 45 -8.53 18.31 6.57
C LYS A 45 -9.20 18.54 5.22
N THR A 46 -8.61 17.98 4.16
CA THR A 46 -9.08 18.21 2.77
C THR A 46 -9.77 17.00 2.19
N ASP A 47 -9.70 15.85 2.87
CA ASP A 47 -10.22 14.56 2.40
C ASP A 47 -9.54 14.07 1.12
N GLU A 48 -8.36 14.59 0.80
CA GLU A 48 -7.57 14.12 -0.33
C GLU A 48 -6.89 12.80 -0.02
N ARG A 49 -6.80 11.95 -1.05
CA ARG A 49 -6.11 10.65 -0.96
C ARG A 49 -4.89 10.66 -1.86
N PHE A 50 -3.81 10.08 -1.36
CA PHE A 50 -2.55 9.97 -2.08
C PHE A 50 -2.17 8.50 -2.19
N VAL A 51 -1.60 8.13 -3.34
CA VAL A 51 -1.15 6.76 -3.60
C VAL A 51 0.26 6.82 -4.18
N GLY A 52 1.10 5.91 -3.74
CA GLY A 52 2.44 5.74 -4.30
C GLY A 52 3.42 6.82 -3.87
N GLU A 53 4.14 7.37 -4.83
CA GLU A 53 5.20 8.34 -4.57
C GLU A 53 4.69 9.61 -3.86
N LEU A 54 3.51 10.09 -4.25
CA LEU A 54 2.90 11.25 -3.60
C LEU A 54 2.60 10.96 -2.12
N ALA A 55 2.11 9.76 -1.83
CA ALA A 55 1.88 9.35 -0.44
C ALA A 55 3.18 9.26 0.34
N ARG A 56 4.21 8.68 -0.26
CA ARG A 56 5.52 8.53 0.38
C ARG A 56 6.16 9.88 0.68
N ARG A 57 6.10 10.83 -0.24
CA ARG A 57 6.72 12.15 -0.06
C ARG A 57 6.13 12.95 1.07
N GLN A 58 4.84 12.84 1.33
CA GLN A 58 4.16 13.58 2.40
C GLN A 58 4.15 12.83 3.74
N ALA A 59 4.77 11.64 3.82
CA ALA A 59 4.75 10.83 5.03
C ALA A 59 5.38 11.54 6.24
N ILE A 60 6.41 12.35 6.03
CA ILE A 60 7.10 13.09 7.08
C ILE A 60 6.15 14.09 7.75
N THR A 61 5.28 14.73 6.99
CA THR A 61 4.34 15.74 7.50
C THR A 61 3.01 15.16 7.94
N ASN A 62 2.73 13.89 7.58
CA ASN A 62 1.45 13.24 7.88
C ASN A 62 1.65 11.75 8.25
N PRO A 63 2.47 11.47 9.27
CA PRO A 63 2.81 10.08 9.59
C PRO A 63 1.63 9.24 10.09
N GLU A 64 0.68 9.84 10.78
CA GLU A 64 -0.45 9.10 11.37
C GLU A 64 -1.43 8.56 10.32
N ASN A 65 -1.56 9.24 9.19
CA ASN A 65 -2.49 8.87 8.12
C ASN A 65 -1.77 8.41 6.85
N THR A 66 -0.53 7.95 6.98
CA THR A 66 0.24 7.36 5.89
C THR A 66 0.48 5.89 6.21
N VAL A 67 -0.08 5.01 5.38
CA VAL A 67 -0.03 3.57 5.60
C VAL A 67 0.91 2.94 4.59
N TYR A 68 1.86 2.16 5.09
CA TYR A 68 2.83 1.41 4.30
C TYR A 68 3.08 0.05 4.95
N SER A 69 3.63 -0.89 4.20
CA SER A 69 3.91 -2.25 4.70
C SER A 69 2.67 -2.93 5.30
N ALA A 70 1.49 -2.61 4.80
CA ALA A 70 0.24 -3.14 5.33
C ALA A 70 0.15 -4.67 5.23
N LYS A 71 0.85 -5.27 4.28
CA LYS A 71 0.89 -6.73 4.13
C LYS A 71 1.48 -7.46 5.34
N ARG A 72 2.26 -6.78 6.16
CA ARG A 72 2.79 -7.36 7.40
C ARG A 72 1.69 -7.64 8.43
N PHE A 73 0.54 -6.98 8.29
CA PHE A 73 -0.59 -7.09 9.21
C PHE A 73 -1.79 -7.81 8.62
N ILE A 74 -1.94 -7.82 7.30
CA ILE A 74 -3.07 -8.45 6.62
C ILE A 74 -3.08 -9.95 6.90
N GLY A 75 -4.25 -10.47 7.31
CA GLY A 75 -4.44 -11.87 7.61
C GLY A 75 -3.87 -12.32 8.94
N ARG A 76 -3.41 -11.40 9.78
CA ARG A 76 -2.84 -11.70 11.09
C ARG A 76 -3.76 -11.22 12.21
N ARG A 77 -3.65 -11.89 13.35
CA ARG A 77 -4.38 -11.47 14.54
C ARG A 77 -3.67 -10.32 15.22
N PHE A 78 -4.42 -9.42 15.83
CA PHE A 78 -3.86 -8.28 16.54
C PHE A 78 -2.93 -8.67 17.68
N ASP A 79 -3.21 -9.79 18.35
CA ASP A 79 -2.39 -10.30 19.45
C ASP A 79 -1.22 -11.18 19.00
N ASP A 80 -1.02 -11.37 17.71
CA ASP A 80 0.11 -12.11 17.15
C ASP A 80 1.41 -11.43 17.53
N SER A 81 2.43 -12.22 17.90
CA SER A 81 3.73 -11.68 18.31
C SER A 81 4.41 -10.89 17.20
N SER A 82 4.24 -11.29 15.95
CA SER A 82 4.79 -10.55 14.80
C SER A 82 4.12 -9.18 14.64
N VAL A 83 2.81 -9.09 14.89
CA VAL A 83 2.08 -7.82 14.85
C VAL A 83 2.55 -6.91 15.98
N LYS A 84 2.70 -7.44 17.18
CA LYS A 84 3.19 -6.66 18.32
C LYS A 84 4.60 -6.13 18.12
N ALA A 85 5.45 -6.90 17.42
CA ALA A 85 6.79 -6.47 17.07
C ALA A 85 6.76 -5.36 16.01
N ASP A 86 5.95 -5.51 14.98
CA ASP A 86 5.89 -4.58 13.85
C ASP A 86 5.13 -3.30 14.16
N ILE A 87 4.17 -3.34 15.09
CA ILE A 87 3.37 -2.17 15.46
C ILE A 87 4.22 -1.01 15.99
N LYS A 88 5.37 -1.34 16.58
CA LYS A 88 6.32 -0.34 17.09
C LYS A 88 7.11 0.35 16.00
N ASN A 89 7.14 -0.23 14.80
CA ASN A 89 7.96 0.24 13.69
C ASN A 89 7.17 1.05 12.66
N VAL A 90 5.87 1.20 12.86
CA VAL A 90 5.02 1.97 11.94
C VAL A 90 4.48 3.22 12.62
N SER A 91 4.24 4.25 11.82
CA SER A 91 3.76 5.54 12.30
C SER A 91 2.23 5.63 12.43
N PHE A 92 1.52 4.74 11.73
CA PHE A 92 0.06 4.70 11.77
C PHE A 92 -0.42 3.79 12.90
N LYS A 93 -1.65 4.00 13.33
CA LYS A 93 -2.25 3.20 14.41
C LYS A 93 -2.84 1.92 13.88
N LEU A 94 -2.64 0.83 14.62
CA LEU A 94 -3.33 -0.42 14.38
C LEU A 94 -4.42 -0.61 15.41
N GLY A 95 -5.53 -1.19 14.96
CA GLY A 95 -6.64 -1.56 15.81
C GLY A 95 -6.95 -3.04 15.69
N GLU A 96 -7.83 -3.51 16.57
CA GLU A 96 -8.32 -4.87 16.58
C GLU A 96 -9.76 -4.88 16.05
N LEU A 97 -10.01 -5.74 15.07
CA LEU A 97 -11.37 -5.96 14.56
C LEU A 97 -12.15 -6.92 15.47
N ASP A 98 -13.46 -6.91 15.33
CA ASP A 98 -14.29 -7.91 15.99
C ASP A 98 -13.82 -9.30 15.54
N GLY A 99 -13.53 -10.19 16.49
CA GLY A 99 -12.96 -11.48 16.19
C GLY A 99 -11.45 -11.57 16.35
N GLY A 100 -10.74 -10.45 16.58
CA GLY A 100 -9.33 -10.43 16.95
C GLY A 100 -8.34 -10.21 15.82
N ASP A 101 -8.78 -9.96 14.60
CA ASP A 101 -7.88 -9.63 13.48
C ASP A 101 -7.40 -8.19 13.56
N ALA A 102 -6.19 -7.98 13.07
CA ALA A 102 -5.61 -6.65 12.99
C ALA A 102 -6.26 -5.83 11.88
#